data_181c6319509a4cfa8ce6fbb9666604ae
#
_entry.id   181c6319509a4cfa8ce6fbb9666604ae
#
_cell.length_a   1.000
_cell.length_b   1.000
_cell.length_c   1.000
_cell.angle_alpha   90.00
_cell.angle_beta   90.00
_cell.angle_gamma   90.00
#
_symmetry.space_group_name_H-M   'P 1'
#
loop_
_entity.id
_entity.type
_entity.pdbx_description
1 polymer ?
#
loop_
_entity_poly.entity_id
_entity_poly.type
_entity_poly.pdbx_seq_one_letter_code
_entity_poly.pdbx_strand_id
1 'polypeptide(L)'
;MTTISVGRKVQDFAIATTSGDFRLGDQRGRNVVIYFYPRDNTPGCTLEGSDFRDLAAAFKRAHALILGISTDTLESHHKFREKMRFPFALGADEDHAIASRFAVWREKNMYGRKMMGVERTTFLIDAEGVLRREWRKVKVAGHAKQVLAAVREL
;
A
#
# COMPACT_ATOMS: atom_id res chain seq x y z
N MET A 1 1.34 -19.35 -11.70
CA MET A 1 1.54 -18.19 -10.82
C MET A 1 1.44 -16.91 -11.62
N THR A 2 0.55 -16.02 -11.23
CA THR A 2 0.35 -14.77 -11.96
C THR A 2 1.39 -13.76 -11.50
N THR A 3 2.21 -13.25 -12.42
CA THR A 3 3.18 -12.21 -12.12
C THR A 3 2.47 -10.86 -12.07
N ILE A 4 2.76 -10.05 -11.04
CA ILE A 4 2.25 -8.68 -10.97
C ILE A 4 2.89 -7.87 -12.11
N SER A 5 2.06 -7.24 -12.94
CA SER A 5 2.55 -6.52 -14.11
C SER A 5 1.55 -5.45 -14.55
N VAL A 6 2.06 -4.28 -14.91
CA VAL A 6 1.23 -3.18 -15.43
C VAL A 6 0.49 -3.66 -16.68
N GLY A 7 -0.81 -3.37 -16.75
CA GLY A 7 -1.70 -3.77 -17.84
C GLY A 7 -2.40 -5.11 -17.63
N ARG A 8 -2.10 -5.83 -16.57
CA ARG A 8 -2.73 -7.12 -16.25
C ARG A 8 -3.61 -7.03 -15.03
N LYS A 9 -4.64 -7.88 -14.98
CA LYS A 9 -5.47 -8.02 -13.79
C LYS A 9 -4.62 -8.52 -12.64
N VAL A 10 -4.85 -7.93 -11.46
CA VAL A 10 -4.21 -8.35 -10.22
C VAL A 10 -5.00 -9.52 -9.67
N GLN A 11 -4.30 -10.60 -9.31
CA GLN A 11 -4.94 -11.75 -8.68
C GLN A 11 -5.58 -11.34 -7.37
N ASP A 12 -6.80 -11.82 -7.12
CA ASP A 12 -7.53 -11.54 -5.89
C ASP A 12 -6.74 -12.00 -4.66
N PHE A 13 -6.87 -11.26 -3.58
CA PHE A 13 -6.31 -11.63 -2.28
C PHE A 13 -7.16 -11.05 -1.16
N ALA A 14 -7.00 -11.64 0.02
CA ALA A 14 -7.62 -11.13 1.23
C ALA A 14 -6.55 -10.89 2.29
N ILE A 15 -6.75 -9.87 3.11
CA ILE A 15 -5.83 -9.51 4.19
C ILE A 15 -6.60 -8.92 5.36
N ALA A 16 -6.18 -9.26 6.59
CA ALA A 16 -6.75 -8.66 7.79
C ALA A 16 -6.28 -7.21 7.90
N THR A 17 -7.20 -6.30 8.17
CA THR A 17 -6.88 -4.88 8.31
C THR A 17 -7.46 -4.30 9.58
N THR A 18 -7.08 -3.07 9.88
CA THR A 18 -7.63 -2.28 11.00
C THR A 18 -9.13 -2.00 10.85
N SER A 19 -9.70 -2.23 9.68
CA SER A 19 -11.13 -2.03 9.38
C SER A 19 -11.84 -3.34 9.04
N GLY A 20 -11.31 -4.47 9.47
CA GLY A 20 -11.81 -5.80 9.13
C GLY A 20 -11.09 -6.38 7.92
N ASP A 21 -11.57 -7.51 7.42
CA ASP A 21 -10.92 -8.17 6.29
C ASP A 21 -11.14 -7.37 5.00
N PHE A 22 -10.06 -7.18 4.26
CA PHE A 22 -10.07 -6.56 2.95
C PHE A 22 -9.92 -7.65 1.89
N ARG A 23 -10.75 -7.62 0.86
CA ARG A 23 -10.61 -8.49 -0.31
C ARG A 23 -10.58 -7.61 -1.56
N LEU A 24 -9.53 -7.75 -2.36
CA LEU A 24 -9.35 -6.93 -3.56
C LEU A 24 -10.53 -7.09 -4.54
N GLY A 25 -11.00 -8.32 -4.73
CA GLY A 25 -12.11 -8.61 -5.65
C GLY A 25 -13.42 -7.91 -5.30
N ASP A 26 -13.60 -7.53 -4.03
CA ASP A 26 -14.79 -6.82 -3.57
C ASP A 26 -14.75 -5.31 -3.90
N GLN A 27 -13.63 -4.81 -4.44
CA GLN A 27 -13.42 -3.38 -4.67
C GLN A 27 -13.75 -2.95 -6.11
N ARG A 28 -14.34 -3.82 -6.90
CA ARG A 28 -14.74 -3.47 -8.27
C ARG A 28 -15.65 -2.26 -8.27
N GLY A 29 -15.42 -1.33 -9.19
CA GLY A 29 -16.15 -0.07 -9.29
C GLY A 29 -15.41 1.11 -8.69
N ARG A 30 -14.29 0.88 -8.00
CA ARG A 30 -13.42 1.96 -7.52
C ARG A 30 -11.96 1.61 -7.70
N ASN A 31 -11.14 2.65 -7.79
CA ASN A 31 -9.70 2.50 -7.89
C ASN A 31 -9.13 2.15 -6.52
N VAL A 32 -8.05 1.37 -6.50
CA VAL A 32 -7.40 0.97 -5.25
C VAL A 32 -5.93 1.38 -5.32
N VAL A 33 -5.51 2.15 -4.32
CA VAL A 33 -4.10 2.48 -4.11
C VAL A 33 -3.60 1.63 -2.96
N ILE A 34 -2.63 0.77 -3.24
CA ILE A 34 -1.98 -0.04 -2.22
C ILE A 34 -0.56 0.44 -2.09
N TYR A 35 -0.16 0.90 -0.90
CA TYR A 35 1.22 1.22 -0.65
C TYR A 35 1.82 0.28 0.39
N PHE A 36 2.91 -0.38 0.01
CA PHE A 36 3.69 -1.23 0.90
C PHE A 36 4.78 -0.39 1.54
N TYR A 37 4.94 -0.50 2.86
CA TYR A 37 5.93 0.25 3.60
C TYR A 37 6.65 -0.66 4.61
N PRO A 38 7.89 -0.34 4.97
CA PRO A 38 8.70 -1.26 5.77
C PRO A 38 8.22 -1.50 7.19
N ARG A 39 7.79 -0.46 7.91
CA ARG A 39 7.50 -0.63 9.34
C ARG A 39 6.74 0.55 9.93
N ASP A 40 5.77 0.24 10.80
CA ASP A 40 5.02 1.25 11.57
C ASP A 40 5.97 2.10 12.43
N ASN A 41 5.60 3.35 12.63
CA ASN A 41 6.30 4.29 13.53
C ASN A 41 7.73 4.66 13.13
N THR A 42 8.19 4.30 11.95
CA THR A 42 9.47 4.80 11.44
C THR A 42 9.27 6.18 10.79
N PRO A 43 10.31 7.04 10.74
CA PRO A 43 10.15 8.41 10.22
C PRO A 43 9.61 8.46 8.79
N GLY A 44 10.16 7.67 7.88
CA GLY A 44 9.73 7.67 6.47
C GLY A 44 8.32 7.14 6.30
N CYS A 45 7.96 6.08 7.02
CA CYS A 45 6.62 5.50 6.93
C CYS A 45 5.57 6.40 7.58
N THR A 46 5.92 7.10 8.64
CA THR A 46 5.06 8.09 9.27
C THR A 46 4.79 9.27 8.32
N LEU A 47 5.82 9.77 7.66
CA LEU A 47 5.68 10.85 6.68
C LEU A 47 4.83 10.42 5.49
N GLU A 48 5.10 9.25 4.93
CA GLU A 48 4.33 8.72 3.79
C GLU A 48 2.85 8.57 4.14
N GLY A 49 2.54 7.96 5.28
CA GLY A 49 1.16 7.83 5.76
C GLY A 49 0.49 9.18 5.97
N SER A 50 1.21 10.14 6.55
CA SER A 50 0.70 11.50 6.76
C SER A 50 0.37 12.20 5.45
N ASP A 51 1.22 12.03 4.43
CA ASP A 51 0.98 12.62 3.11
C ASP A 51 -0.28 12.03 2.46
N PHE A 52 -0.47 10.72 2.53
CA PHE A 52 -1.70 10.09 2.05
C PHE A 52 -2.92 10.53 2.86
N ARG A 53 -2.77 10.62 4.18
CA ARG A 53 -3.84 11.10 5.07
C ARG A 53 -4.31 12.49 4.67
N ASP A 54 -3.37 13.40 4.44
CA ASP A 54 -3.68 14.79 4.13
C ASP A 54 -4.36 14.94 2.77
N LEU A 55 -4.17 13.98 1.87
CA LEU A 55 -4.81 13.93 0.56
C LEU A 55 -5.99 12.96 0.49
N ALA A 56 -6.36 12.31 1.61
CA ALA A 56 -7.35 11.24 1.60
C ALA A 56 -8.72 11.67 1.04
N ALA A 57 -9.18 12.88 1.36
CA ALA A 57 -10.43 13.39 0.83
C ALA A 57 -10.38 13.56 -0.70
N ALA A 58 -9.24 13.99 -1.23
CA ALA A 58 -9.04 14.13 -2.68
C ALA A 58 -9.03 12.75 -3.37
N PHE A 59 -8.41 11.75 -2.76
CA PHE A 59 -8.46 10.37 -3.27
C PHE A 59 -9.89 9.85 -3.29
N LYS A 60 -10.64 10.07 -2.22
CA LYS A 60 -12.05 9.65 -2.15
C LYS A 60 -12.89 10.31 -3.23
N ARG A 61 -12.70 11.60 -3.48
CA ARG A 61 -13.40 12.31 -4.57
C ARG A 61 -13.04 11.76 -5.95
N ALA A 62 -11.85 11.19 -6.10
CA ALA A 62 -11.41 10.54 -7.32
C ALA A 62 -11.79 9.04 -7.36
N HIS A 63 -12.67 8.60 -6.47
CA HIS A 63 -13.13 7.21 -6.36
C HIS A 63 -12.00 6.22 -6.12
N ALA A 64 -11.03 6.61 -5.29
CA ALA A 64 -9.91 5.75 -4.93
C ALA A 64 -9.92 5.41 -3.44
N LEU A 65 -9.71 4.13 -3.14
CA LEU A 65 -9.50 3.61 -1.80
C LEU A 65 -7.98 3.54 -1.57
N ILE A 66 -7.53 3.88 -0.36
CA ILE A 66 -6.14 3.74 0.03
C ILE A 66 -6.01 2.59 1.04
N LEU A 67 -5.04 1.71 0.83
CA LEU A 67 -4.68 0.64 1.75
C LEU A 67 -3.16 0.63 1.95
N GLY A 68 -2.72 0.80 3.19
CA GLY A 68 -1.30 0.63 3.54
C GLY A 68 -1.07 -0.80 4.01
N ILE A 69 0.04 -1.41 3.60
CA ILE A 69 0.39 -2.78 3.98
C ILE A 69 1.84 -2.83 4.48
N SER A 70 2.05 -3.45 5.62
CA SER A 70 3.37 -3.82 6.10
C SER A 70 3.31 -5.19 6.78
N THR A 71 4.46 -5.69 7.22
CA THR A 71 4.54 -6.98 7.92
C THR A 71 4.35 -6.82 9.43
N ASP A 72 3.99 -5.65 9.90
CA ASP A 72 3.66 -5.43 11.30
C ASP A 72 2.38 -6.17 11.70
N THR A 73 2.20 -6.36 13.01
CA THR A 73 0.99 -7.00 13.54
C THR A 73 -0.23 -6.09 13.43
N LEU A 74 -1.40 -6.68 13.48
CA LEU A 74 -2.65 -5.91 13.49
C LEU A 74 -2.72 -4.98 14.71
N GLU A 75 -2.22 -5.44 15.85
CA GLU A 75 -2.15 -4.61 17.07
C GLU A 75 -1.29 -3.36 16.86
N SER A 76 -0.11 -3.52 16.25
CA SER A 76 0.77 -2.40 15.89
C SER A 76 0.06 -1.43 14.95
N HIS A 77 -0.62 -1.96 13.94
CA HIS A 77 -1.36 -1.16 12.96
C HIS A 77 -2.49 -0.36 13.61
N HIS A 78 -3.24 -0.94 14.55
CA HIS A 78 -4.29 -0.21 15.26
C HIS A 78 -3.72 0.99 16.02
N LYS A 79 -2.60 0.79 16.70
CA LYS A 79 -1.93 1.87 17.45
C LYS A 79 -1.41 2.96 16.51
N PHE A 80 -0.78 2.56 15.42
CA PHE A 80 -0.23 3.49 14.44
C PHE A 80 -1.33 4.29 13.76
N ARG A 81 -2.39 3.63 13.32
CA ARG A 81 -3.54 4.28 12.69
C ARG A 81 -4.19 5.30 13.63
N GLU A 82 -4.40 4.92 14.89
CA GLU A 82 -5.00 5.80 15.89
C GLU A 82 -4.11 7.01 16.18
N LYS A 83 -2.82 6.78 16.41
CA LYS A 83 -1.85 7.83 16.68
C LYS A 83 -1.79 8.85 15.53
N MET A 84 -1.78 8.38 14.30
CA MET A 84 -1.65 9.22 13.11
C MET A 84 -2.98 9.69 12.55
N ARG A 85 -4.10 9.20 13.08
CA ARG A 85 -5.45 9.52 12.60
C ARG A 85 -5.63 9.23 11.12
N PHE A 86 -5.14 8.08 10.67
CA PHE A 86 -5.32 7.66 9.29
C PHE A 86 -6.78 7.32 9.00
N PRO A 87 -7.41 7.92 7.97
CA PRO A 87 -8.78 7.59 7.58
C PRO A 87 -8.88 6.35 6.71
N PHE A 88 -7.78 5.68 6.45
CA PHE A 88 -7.70 4.47 5.63
C PHE A 88 -7.21 3.29 6.48
N ALA A 89 -7.44 2.08 5.97
CA ALA A 89 -7.06 0.86 6.65
C ALA A 89 -5.57 0.54 6.46
N LEU A 90 -5.02 -0.17 7.45
CA LEU A 90 -3.68 -0.75 7.38
C LEU A 90 -3.81 -2.26 7.42
N GLY A 91 -3.19 -2.95 6.47
CA GLY A 91 -3.22 -4.40 6.34
C GLY A 91 -2.00 -5.07 6.98
N ALA A 92 -2.25 -6.11 7.75
CA ALA A 92 -1.23 -6.86 8.47
C ALA A 92 -0.81 -8.10 7.66
N ASP A 93 0.32 -8.01 7.00
CA ASP A 93 0.90 -9.09 6.18
C ASP A 93 2.06 -9.75 6.95
N GLU A 94 1.74 -10.31 8.13
CA GLU A 94 2.75 -10.79 9.08
C GLU A 94 3.67 -11.88 8.51
N ASP A 95 3.14 -12.74 7.64
CA ASP A 95 3.90 -13.80 6.98
C ASP A 95 4.50 -13.39 5.64
N HIS A 96 4.44 -12.10 5.30
CA HIS A 96 4.89 -11.50 4.05
C HIS A 96 4.39 -12.19 2.76
N ALA A 97 3.27 -12.90 2.86
CA ALA A 97 2.71 -13.61 1.70
C ALA A 97 2.25 -12.64 0.59
N ILE A 98 1.57 -11.56 0.97
CA ILE A 98 1.10 -10.56 0.00
C ILE A 98 2.29 -9.78 -0.56
N ALA A 99 3.22 -9.36 0.29
CA ALA A 99 4.43 -8.66 -0.15
C ALA A 99 5.23 -9.51 -1.16
N SER A 100 5.29 -10.82 -0.94
CA SER A 100 5.97 -11.74 -1.86
C SER A 100 5.25 -11.83 -3.20
N ARG A 101 3.91 -11.89 -3.18
CA ARG A 101 3.11 -11.92 -4.42
C ARG A 101 3.25 -10.65 -5.24
N PHE A 102 3.41 -9.51 -4.59
CA PHE A 102 3.60 -8.22 -5.27
C PHE A 102 5.07 -7.93 -5.58
N ALA A 103 5.97 -8.89 -5.30
CA ALA A 103 7.40 -8.79 -5.55
C ALA A 103 8.05 -7.57 -4.85
N VAL A 104 7.59 -7.28 -3.63
CA VAL A 104 8.14 -6.21 -2.78
C VAL A 104 8.85 -6.74 -1.54
N TRP A 105 8.82 -8.05 -1.30
CA TRP A 105 9.59 -8.69 -0.24
C TRP A 105 10.97 -8.99 -0.79
N ARG A 106 11.96 -8.19 -0.39
CA ARG A 106 13.27 -8.19 -1.04
C ARG A 106 14.41 -8.20 -0.05
N GLU A 107 15.57 -8.70 -0.49
CA GLU A 107 16.80 -8.61 0.26
C GLU A 107 17.26 -7.15 0.31
N LYS A 108 17.54 -6.67 1.50
CA LYS A 108 18.05 -5.32 1.76
C LYS A 108 19.42 -5.43 2.46
N ASN A 109 20.31 -4.52 2.13
CA ASN A 109 21.58 -4.38 2.83
C ASN A 109 21.46 -3.21 3.81
N MET A 110 21.49 -3.52 5.13
CA MET A 110 21.40 -2.52 6.19
C MET A 110 22.61 -2.69 7.10
N TYR A 111 23.44 -1.66 7.17
CA TYR A 111 24.66 -1.66 8.01
C TYR A 111 25.56 -2.86 7.73
N GLY A 112 25.74 -3.21 6.46
CA GLY A 112 26.56 -4.34 6.06
C GLY A 112 25.92 -5.72 6.23
N ARG A 113 24.68 -5.78 6.72
CA ARG A 113 23.90 -7.02 6.87
C ARG A 113 22.85 -7.14 5.78
N LYS A 114 22.74 -8.34 5.23
CA LYS A 114 21.68 -8.68 4.29
C LYS A 114 20.46 -9.17 5.08
N MET A 115 19.32 -8.51 4.88
CA MET A 115 18.06 -8.85 5.54
C MET A 115 16.93 -8.79 4.53
N MET A 116 15.94 -9.65 4.71
CA MET A 116 14.69 -9.53 3.94
C MET A 116 13.85 -8.41 4.53
N GLY A 117 13.15 -7.68 3.68
CA GLY A 117 12.25 -6.62 4.11
C GLY A 117 11.39 -6.12 2.97
N VAL A 118 10.43 -5.26 3.30
CA VAL A 118 9.54 -4.64 2.33
C VAL A 118 10.26 -3.49 1.62
N GLU A 119 10.31 -3.56 0.29
CA GLU A 119 10.74 -2.44 -0.54
C GLU A 119 9.55 -1.49 -0.69
N ARG A 120 9.72 -0.22 -0.31
CA ARG A 120 8.65 0.77 -0.38
C ARG A 120 8.15 0.90 -1.82
N THR A 121 6.90 0.51 -2.05
CA THR A 121 6.32 0.43 -3.39
C THR A 121 4.84 0.75 -3.32
N THR A 122 4.33 1.49 -4.31
CA THR A 122 2.90 1.79 -4.42
C THR A 122 2.36 1.23 -5.73
N PHE A 123 1.17 0.66 -5.66
CA PHE A 123 0.44 0.12 -6.82
C PHE A 123 -0.89 0.85 -6.98
N LEU A 124 -1.21 1.20 -8.21
CA LEU A 124 -2.51 1.76 -8.57
C LEU A 124 -3.28 0.74 -9.41
N ILE A 125 -4.39 0.27 -8.87
CA ILE A 125 -5.26 -0.72 -9.49
C ILE A 125 -6.57 -0.02 -9.84
N ASP A 126 -7.04 -0.19 -11.07
CA ASP A 126 -8.25 0.50 -11.52
C ASP A 126 -9.54 -0.21 -11.05
N ALA A 127 -10.68 0.39 -11.38
CA ALA A 127 -12.00 -0.11 -10.99
C ALA A 127 -12.32 -1.50 -11.54
N GLU A 128 -11.60 -1.96 -12.54
CA GLU A 128 -11.77 -3.30 -13.13
C GLU A 128 -10.75 -4.31 -12.58
N GLY A 129 -9.86 -3.88 -11.70
CA GLY A 129 -8.85 -4.75 -11.09
C GLY A 129 -7.57 -4.88 -11.89
N VAL A 130 -7.34 -3.99 -12.86
CA VAL A 130 -6.14 -3.99 -13.68
C VAL A 130 -5.09 -3.07 -13.06
N LEU A 131 -3.85 -3.56 -12.95
CA LEU A 131 -2.73 -2.73 -12.49
C LEU A 131 -2.41 -1.68 -13.54
N ARG A 132 -2.54 -0.42 -13.18
CA ARG A 132 -2.33 0.70 -14.11
C ARG A 132 -0.96 1.35 -13.95
N ARG A 133 -0.47 1.44 -12.73
CA ARG A 133 0.83 2.06 -12.43
C ARG A 133 1.48 1.38 -11.24
N GLU A 134 2.81 1.39 -11.21
CA GLU A 134 3.57 1.00 -10.03
C GLU A 134 4.74 1.97 -9.84
N TRP A 135 5.05 2.27 -8.58
CA TRP A 135 6.20 3.09 -8.19
C TRP A 135 7.04 2.25 -7.24
N ARG A 136 8.19 1.83 -7.71
CA ARG A 136 9.11 1.01 -6.92
C ARG A 136 10.20 1.88 -6.29
N LYS A 137 10.76 1.44 -5.16
CA LYS A 137 11.81 2.16 -4.42
C LYS A 137 11.41 3.62 -4.20
N VAL A 138 10.23 3.80 -3.64
CA VAL A 138 9.61 5.11 -3.48
C VAL A 138 10.45 6.03 -2.60
N LYS A 139 10.63 7.27 -3.06
CA LYS A 139 11.08 8.39 -2.24
C LYS A 139 9.82 9.13 -1.80
N VAL A 140 9.67 9.33 -0.49
CA VAL A 140 8.41 9.81 0.10
C VAL A 140 8.04 11.22 -0.35
N ALA A 141 9.03 12.12 -0.49
CA ALA A 141 8.76 13.52 -0.83
C ALA A 141 7.98 13.64 -2.15
N GLY A 142 6.77 14.21 -2.10
CA GLY A 142 5.92 14.44 -3.27
C GLY A 142 5.25 13.19 -3.84
N HIS A 143 5.50 12.01 -3.27
CA HIS A 143 5.00 10.75 -3.82
C HIS A 143 3.47 10.66 -3.80
N ALA A 144 2.83 10.97 -2.68
CA ALA A 144 1.37 10.87 -2.57
C ALA A 144 0.65 11.76 -3.59
N LYS A 145 1.22 12.94 -3.88
CA LYS A 145 0.68 13.84 -4.92
C LYS A 145 0.82 13.23 -6.31
N GLN A 146 1.93 12.55 -6.59
CA GLN A 146 2.14 11.86 -7.86
C GLN A 146 1.11 10.75 -8.04
N VAL A 147 0.84 9.99 -6.99
CA VAL A 147 -0.16 8.92 -7.02
C VAL A 147 -1.55 9.50 -7.26
N LEU A 148 -1.91 10.57 -6.57
CA LEU A 148 -3.20 11.24 -6.76
C LEU A 148 -3.37 11.72 -8.22
N ALA A 149 -2.33 12.34 -8.78
CA ALA A 149 -2.36 12.77 -10.18
C ALA A 149 -2.62 11.60 -11.13
N ALA A 150 -1.98 10.45 -10.89
CA ALA A 150 -2.19 9.25 -11.69
C ALA A 150 -3.62 8.71 -11.56
N VAL A 151 -4.21 8.74 -10.36
CA VAL A 151 -5.60 8.34 -10.13
C VAL A 151 -6.55 9.23 -10.94
N ARG A 152 -6.29 10.52 -10.97
CA ARG A 152 -7.13 11.47 -11.71
C ARG A 152 -7.06 11.31 -13.22
N GLU A 153 -6.06 10.61 -13.73
CA GLU A 153 -5.91 10.31 -15.16
C GLU A 153 -6.66 9.05 -15.60
N LEU A 154 -7.21 8.28 -14.66
CA LEU A 154 -7.93 7.05 -14.98
C LEU A 154 -9.33 7.30 -15.55
#